data_cc452452efc4c903c2ebeb5c7366886c
#
_entry.id   cc452452efc4c903c2ebeb5c7366886c
#
_cell.length_a   1.000
_cell.length_b   1.000
_cell.length_c   1.000
_cell.angle_alpha   90.00
_cell.angle_beta   90.00
_cell.angle_gamma   90.00
#
_symmetry.space_group_name_H-M   'P 1'
#
loop_
_entity.id
_entity.type
_entity.pdbx_description
1 polymer ?
#
loop_
_entity_poly.entity_id
_entity_poly.type
_entity_poly.pdbx_seq_one_letter_code
_entity_poly.pdbx_strand_id
1 'polypeptide(L)'
;IVLAGTLSAKAISYNEARDRAWFLTDKMAYELNLTPDQYDRVYQVNLDYFMSIAYEADCYGVYWNYRETDLRYILWDWQYRLYVTLDYFYRPIRWIRAAWHYPICDHYRYGYYYYERPRVYVSYHGCNWKRRGHNDVSPYRGWRAERGPGMRDRYDNNRPGGRPGTHNEPSRPSNG
;
A
#
# COMPACT_ATOMS: atom_id res chain seq x y z
N ILE A 1 -18.38 35.52 19.02
CA ILE A 1 -18.30 34.87 17.69
C ILE A 1 -17.01 34.09 17.68
N VAL A 2 -17.11 32.76 17.90
CA VAL A 2 -15.97 31.84 17.76
C VAL A 2 -15.88 31.51 16.27
N LEU A 3 -14.87 32.02 15.56
CA LEU A 3 -14.51 31.53 14.24
C LEU A 3 -13.93 30.13 14.45
N ALA A 4 -14.76 29.12 14.23
CA ALA A 4 -14.27 27.76 14.02
C ALA A 4 -13.56 27.76 12.64
N GLY A 5 -12.25 27.99 12.65
CA GLY A 5 -11.42 27.77 11.48
C GLY A 5 -11.50 26.29 11.14
N THR A 6 -12.20 25.94 10.08
CA THR A 6 -12.13 24.60 9.51
C THR A 6 -10.70 24.38 9.01
N LEU A 7 -9.92 23.63 9.79
CA LEU A 7 -8.64 23.10 9.31
C LEU A 7 -8.95 22.14 8.17
N SER A 8 -8.96 22.68 6.95
CA SER A 8 -9.12 21.87 5.74
C SER A 8 -7.88 21.00 5.58
N ALA A 9 -8.05 19.68 5.59
CA ALA A 9 -6.99 18.76 5.24
C ALA A 9 -6.48 19.11 3.84
N LYS A 10 -5.16 19.19 3.70
CA LYS A 10 -4.54 19.51 2.41
C LYS A 10 -4.44 18.23 1.59
N ALA A 11 -4.91 18.25 0.35
CA ALA A 11 -4.73 17.15 -0.59
C ALA A 11 -3.26 16.70 -0.65
N ILE A 12 -3.04 15.39 -0.70
CA ILE A 12 -1.70 14.81 -0.83
C ILE A 12 -1.17 15.15 -2.22
N SER A 13 0.04 15.70 -2.31
CA SER A 13 0.66 15.99 -3.60
C SER A 13 0.98 14.69 -4.36
N TYR A 14 1.03 14.76 -5.70
CA TYR A 14 1.38 13.60 -6.53
C TYR A 14 2.72 12.97 -6.11
N ASN A 15 3.74 13.77 -5.87
CA ASN A 15 5.06 13.26 -5.47
C ASN A 15 5.00 12.55 -4.12
N GLU A 16 4.30 13.14 -3.14
CA GLU A 16 4.12 12.50 -1.86
C GLU A 16 3.29 11.20 -1.99
N ALA A 17 2.19 11.24 -2.72
CA ALA A 17 1.36 10.05 -2.96
C ALA A 17 2.18 8.92 -3.61
N ARG A 18 3.02 9.24 -4.58
CA ARG A 18 3.89 8.30 -5.28
C ARG A 18 4.92 7.66 -4.34
N ASP A 19 5.58 8.46 -3.52
CA ASP A 19 6.61 7.99 -2.61
C ASP A 19 6.00 7.16 -1.46
N ARG A 20 4.84 7.58 -0.93
CA ARG A 20 4.09 6.83 0.09
C ARG A 20 3.52 5.52 -0.46
N ALA A 21 3.01 5.53 -1.68
CA ALA A 21 2.52 4.32 -2.34
C ALA A 21 3.65 3.29 -2.54
N TRP A 22 4.82 3.72 -2.99
CA TRP A 22 5.97 2.81 -3.11
C TRP A 22 6.41 2.27 -1.76
N PHE A 23 6.59 3.13 -0.76
CA PHE A 23 7.00 2.70 0.58
C PHE A 23 6.04 1.67 1.20
N LEU A 24 4.73 1.95 1.13
CA LEU A 24 3.70 1.02 1.60
C LEU A 24 3.74 -0.31 0.85
N THR A 25 3.82 -0.25 -0.49
CA THR A 25 3.83 -1.44 -1.35
C THR A 25 5.06 -2.30 -1.14
N ASP A 26 6.22 -1.69 -0.90
CA ASP A 26 7.47 -2.38 -0.59
C ASP A 26 7.32 -3.24 0.68
N LYS A 27 6.71 -2.71 1.73
CA LYS A 27 6.47 -3.46 2.97
C LYS A 27 5.40 -4.53 2.80
N MET A 28 4.34 -4.24 2.04
CA MET A 28 3.34 -5.24 1.67
C MET A 28 3.97 -6.38 0.87
N ALA A 29 4.89 -6.08 -0.05
CA ALA A 29 5.57 -7.10 -0.84
C ALA A 29 6.41 -8.03 0.04
N TYR A 30 7.08 -7.50 1.04
CA TYR A 30 7.86 -8.28 1.98
C TYR A 30 6.98 -9.14 2.90
N GLU A 31 6.01 -8.53 3.59
CA GLU A 31 5.19 -9.24 4.58
C GLU A 31 4.18 -10.21 3.94
N LEU A 32 3.56 -9.82 2.83
CA LEU A 32 2.57 -10.65 2.12
C LEU A 32 3.23 -11.55 1.05
N ASN A 33 4.54 -11.48 0.88
CA ASN A 33 5.28 -12.24 -0.12
C ASN A 33 4.67 -12.11 -1.52
N LEU A 34 4.45 -10.86 -1.98
CA LEU A 34 3.84 -10.59 -3.27
C LEU A 34 4.71 -11.12 -4.42
N THR A 35 4.08 -11.56 -5.50
CA THR A 35 4.79 -11.77 -6.77
C THR A 35 5.15 -10.42 -7.41
N PRO A 36 6.11 -10.35 -8.35
CA PRO A 36 6.44 -9.11 -9.05
C PRO A 36 5.25 -8.47 -9.75
N ASP A 37 4.33 -9.27 -10.29
CA ASP A 37 3.12 -8.76 -10.95
C ASP A 37 2.10 -8.22 -9.95
N GLN A 38 1.97 -8.85 -8.79
CA GLN A 38 1.17 -8.30 -7.68
C GLN A 38 1.79 -7.00 -7.17
N TYR A 39 3.11 -6.92 -7.06
CA TYR A 39 3.83 -5.73 -6.61
C TYR A 39 3.50 -4.50 -7.45
N ASP A 40 3.56 -4.64 -8.78
CA ASP A 40 3.21 -3.54 -9.68
C ASP A 40 1.75 -3.10 -9.51
N ARG A 41 0.82 -4.04 -9.38
CA ARG A 41 -0.62 -3.73 -9.27
C ARG A 41 -0.99 -3.16 -7.92
N VAL A 42 -0.42 -3.69 -6.84
CA VAL A 42 -0.60 -3.14 -5.48
C VAL A 42 -0.08 -1.71 -5.42
N TYR A 43 1.05 -1.42 -6.08
CA TYR A 43 1.54 -0.05 -6.20
C TYR A 43 0.53 0.87 -6.92
N GLN A 44 -0.02 0.43 -8.06
CA GLN A 44 -1.03 1.20 -8.77
C GLN A 44 -2.24 1.52 -7.89
N VAL A 45 -2.74 0.54 -7.15
CA VAL A 45 -3.89 0.71 -6.24
C VAL A 45 -3.56 1.67 -5.09
N ASN A 46 -2.39 1.53 -4.47
CA ASN A 46 -1.97 2.42 -3.39
C ASN A 46 -1.75 3.85 -3.89
N LEU A 47 -1.20 4.04 -5.11
CA LEU A 47 -1.06 5.37 -5.70
C LEU A 47 -2.41 6.02 -5.96
N ASP A 48 -3.35 5.31 -6.60
CA ASP A 48 -4.70 5.81 -6.84
C ASP A 48 -5.39 6.22 -5.54
N TYR A 49 -5.25 5.41 -4.50
CA TYR A 49 -5.81 5.71 -3.19
C TYR A 49 -5.22 6.99 -2.59
N PHE A 50 -3.90 7.10 -2.46
CA PHE A 50 -3.29 8.30 -1.88
C PHE A 50 -3.55 9.57 -2.70
N MET A 51 -3.60 9.47 -4.02
CA MET A 51 -3.96 10.60 -4.89
C MET A 51 -5.41 11.06 -4.73
N SER A 52 -6.27 10.21 -4.21
CA SER A 52 -7.69 10.51 -4.02
C SER A 52 -7.99 11.11 -2.65
N ILE A 53 -7.02 11.15 -1.73
CA ILE A 53 -7.18 11.68 -0.37
C ILE A 53 -7.00 13.20 -0.41
N ALA A 54 -8.07 13.92 -0.09
CA ALA A 54 -8.07 15.37 0.08
C ALA A 54 -8.56 15.79 1.47
N TYR A 55 -9.44 14.99 2.07
CA TYR A 55 -10.08 15.26 3.36
C TYR A 55 -10.01 14.02 4.25
N GLU A 56 -10.17 14.21 5.55
CA GLU A 56 -10.22 13.12 6.53
C GLU A 56 -11.27 12.05 6.17
N ALA A 57 -12.44 12.48 5.68
CA ALA A 57 -13.51 11.57 5.28
C ALA A 57 -13.11 10.62 4.14
N ASP A 58 -12.14 11.00 3.30
CA ASP A 58 -11.67 10.18 2.18
C ASP A 58 -10.91 8.95 2.66
N CYS A 59 -10.31 9.00 3.87
CA CYS A 59 -9.49 7.90 4.41
C CYS A 59 -10.26 6.57 4.50
N TYR A 60 -11.58 6.64 4.74
CA TYR A 60 -12.43 5.45 4.95
C TYR A 60 -13.72 5.51 4.12
N GLY A 61 -13.75 6.37 3.11
CA GLY A 61 -14.88 6.57 2.21
C GLY A 61 -14.85 5.65 0.99
N VAL A 62 -15.40 6.17 -0.11
CA VAL A 62 -15.52 5.43 -1.39
C VAL A 62 -14.16 4.99 -1.94
N TYR A 63 -13.12 5.79 -1.79
CA TYR A 63 -11.77 5.47 -2.29
C TYR A 63 -11.12 4.32 -1.51
N TRP A 64 -11.37 4.25 -0.20
CA TRP A 64 -10.96 3.11 0.59
C TRP A 64 -11.68 1.82 0.15
N ASN A 65 -12.98 1.89 -0.12
CA ASN A 65 -13.74 0.76 -0.64
C ASN A 65 -13.20 0.30 -2.02
N TYR A 66 -12.82 1.23 -2.89
CA TYR A 66 -12.19 0.90 -4.17
C TYR A 66 -10.86 0.18 -3.97
N ARG A 67 -10.03 0.68 -3.07
CA ARG A 67 -8.77 0.04 -2.71
C ARG A 67 -8.97 -1.38 -2.20
N GLU A 68 -9.91 -1.58 -1.29
CA GLU A 68 -10.23 -2.91 -0.76
C GLU A 68 -10.71 -3.88 -1.84
N THR A 69 -11.61 -3.42 -2.70
CA THR A 69 -12.11 -4.21 -3.82
C THR A 69 -10.98 -4.61 -4.77
N ASP A 70 -10.09 -3.69 -5.11
CA ASP A 70 -8.98 -3.93 -6.01
C ASP A 70 -7.97 -4.90 -5.40
N LEU A 71 -7.59 -4.69 -4.14
CA LEU A 71 -6.68 -5.58 -3.44
C LEU A 71 -7.27 -6.99 -3.28
N ARG A 72 -8.59 -7.12 -3.12
CA ARG A 72 -9.25 -8.43 -3.06
C ARG A 72 -9.13 -9.22 -4.36
N TYR A 73 -9.07 -8.55 -5.51
CA TYR A 73 -8.82 -9.20 -6.80
C TYR A 73 -7.33 -9.53 -7.02
N ILE A 74 -6.42 -8.70 -6.52
CA ILE A 74 -4.98 -8.82 -6.76
C ILE A 74 -4.34 -9.85 -5.83
N LEU A 75 -4.73 -9.85 -4.56
CA LEU A 75 -4.14 -10.71 -3.54
C LEU A 75 -4.74 -12.12 -3.59
N TRP A 76 -3.92 -13.11 -3.31
CA TRP A 76 -4.43 -14.45 -3.03
C TRP A 76 -5.18 -14.46 -1.69
N ASP A 77 -6.05 -15.43 -1.49
CA ASP A 77 -6.89 -15.50 -0.28
C ASP A 77 -6.10 -15.45 1.02
N TRP A 78 -4.98 -16.15 1.10
CA TRP A 78 -4.15 -16.13 2.30
C TRP A 78 -3.43 -14.78 2.50
N GLN A 79 -2.99 -14.13 1.41
CA GLN A 79 -2.40 -12.79 1.47
C GLN A 79 -3.43 -11.76 1.95
N TYR A 80 -4.64 -11.82 1.41
CA TYR A 80 -5.71 -10.92 1.80
C TYR A 80 -6.12 -11.13 3.27
N ARG A 81 -6.24 -12.38 3.74
CA ARG A 81 -6.50 -12.65 5.16
C ARG A 81 -5.42 -12.09 6.08
N LEU A 82 -4.15 -12.19 5.70
CA LEU A 82 -3.06 -11.58 6.48
C LEU A 82 -3.12 -10.06 6.40
N TYR A 83 -3.34 -9.49 5.22
CA TYR A 83 -3.44 -8.06 4.97
C TYR A 83 -4.48 -7.38 5.88
N VAL A 84 -5.66 -7.93 6.03
CA VAL A 84 -6.71 -7.33 6.86
C VAL A 84 -6.41 -7.36 8.36
N THR A 85 -5.48 -8.19 8.81
CA THR A 85 -5.04 -8.22 10.22
C THR A 85 -3.95 -7.20 10.53
N LEU A 86 -3.32 -6.64 9.52
CA LEU A 86 -2.23 -5.67 9.65
C LEU A 86 -2.78 -4.27 9.45
N ASP A 87 -3.16 -3.62 10.55
CA ASP A 87 -3.86 -2.33 10.53
C ASP A 87 -3.10 -1.24 9.76
N TYR A 88 -1.77 -1.23 9.82
CA TYR A 88 -0.93 -0.30 9.06
C TYR A 88 -0.95 -0.53 7.54
N PHE A 89 -1.40 -1.70 7.06
CA PHE A 89 -1.70 -1.95 5.64
C PHE A 89 -3.17 -1.70 5.33
N TYR A 90 -4.06 -2.15 6.21
CA TYR A 90 -5.50 -2.08 6.02
C TYR A 90 -6.01 -0.63 6.06
N ARG A 91 -5.43 0.18 6.98
CA ARG A 91 -5.74 1.60 7.18
C ARG A 91 -4.49 2.46 7.06
N PRO A 92 -3.97 2.66 5.83
CA PRO A 92 -2.61 3.15 5.61
C PRO A 92 -2.42 4.65 5.86
N ILE A 93 -3.51 5.40 6.06
CA ILE A 93 -3.45 6.83 6.36
C ILE A 93 -4.56 7.22 7.33
N ARG A 94 -4.26 8.21 8.19
CA ARG A 94 -5.19 8.80 9.14
C ARG A 94 -4.94 10.30 9.24
N TRP A 95 -5.99 11.05 9.60
CA TRP A 95 -5.83 12.46 9.95
C TRP A 95 -5.75 12.60 11.47
N ILE A 96 -4.59 13.00 11.99
CA ILE A 96 -4.33 13.10 13.43
C ILE A 96 -3.65 14.43 13.71
N ARG A 97 -4.20 15.21 14.65
CA ARG A 97 -3.62 16.49 15.10
C ARG A 97 -3.28 17.44 13.94
N ALA A 98 -4.22 17.58 13.01
CA ALA A 98 -4.11 18.44 11.83
C ALA A 98 -2.97 18.07 10.86
N ALA A 99 -2.60 16.79 10.82
CA ALA A 99 -1.59 16.27 9.91
C ALA A 99 -1.95 14.86 9.39
N TRP A 100 -1.46 14.51 8.21
CA TRP A 100 -1.51 13.15 7.70
C TRP A 100 -0.52 12.27 8.47
N HIS A 101 -1.03 11.19 9.03
CA HIS A 101 -0.27 10.15 9.69
C HIS A 101 -0.31 8.87 8.88
N TYR A 102 0.84 8.24 8.71
CA TYR A 102 1.03 7.00 7.97
C TYR A 102 1.46 5.89 8.94
N PRO A 103 0.54 5.03 9.42
CA PRO A 103 0.84 4.04 10.46
C PRO A 103 1.99 3.10 10.14
N ILE A 104 2.27 2.85 8.85
CA ILE A 104 3.42 2.05 8.42
C ILE A 104 4.77 2.63 8.91
N CYS A 105 4.84 3.95 9.11
CA CYS A 105 6.05 4.62 9.60
C CYS A 105 6.30 4.41 11.09
N ASP A 106 5.32 3.92 11.84
CA ASP A 106 5.48 3.51 13.24
C ASP A 106 6.16 2.13 13.35
N HIS A 107 6.13 1.34 12.27
CA HIS A 107 6.68 0.00 12.20
C HIS A 107 7.98 -0.09 11.39
N TYR A 108 8.15 0.81 10.42
CA TYR A 108 9.30 0.80 9.50
C TYR A 108 9.91 2.18 9.35
N ARG A 109 11.23 2.24 9.37
CA ARG A 109 11.94 3.49 9.11
C ARG A 109 11.70 3.95 7.68
N TYR A 110 11.08 5.12 7.51
CA TYR A 110 10.80 5.71 6.20
C TYR A 110 12.09 5.90 5.39
N GLY A 111 12.03 5.58 4.08
CA GLY A 111 13.18 5.69 3.18
C GLY A 111 14.04 4.42 3.09
N TYR A 112 13.78 3.39 3.90
CA TYR A 112 14.41 2.07 3.74
C TYR A 112 13.51 1.14 2.95
N TYR A 113 14.04 0.53 1.89
CA TYR A 113 13.31 -0.34 0.96
C TYR A 113 13.99 -1.70 0.89
N TYR A 114 13.16 -2.75 0.75
CA TYR A 114 13.60 -4.12 0.48
C TYR A 114 13.85 -4.33 -1.01
N TYR A 115 13.08 -3.63 -1.86
CA TYR A 115 13.03 -3.87 -3.30
C TYR A 115 13.22 -2.58 -4.08
N GLU A 116 13.62 -2.76 -5.33
CA GLU A 116 13.61 -1.67 -6.30
C GLU A 116 12.19 -1.17 -6.57
N ARG A 117 12.09 -0.02 -7.23
CA ARG A 117 10.82 0.56 -7.62
C ARG A 117 10.00 -0.41 -8.47
N PRO A 118 8.66 -0.41 -8.34
CA PRO A 118 7.80 -1.15 -9.25
C PRO A 118 8.11 -0.80 -10.71
N ARG A 119 8.00 -1.78 -11.61
CA ARG A 119 8.26 -1.56 -13.05
C ARG A 119 7.40 -0.44 -13.64
N VAL A 120 6.20 -0.25 -13.07
CA VAL A 120 5.24 0.77 -13.47
C VAL A 120 5.43 2.12 -12.77
N TYR A 121 6.45 2.28 -11.93
CA TYR A 121 6.66 3.50 -11.11
C TYR A 121 6.79 4.77 -11.94
N VAL A 122 7.44 4.70 -13.10
CA VAL A 122 7.61 5.85 -13.99
C VAL A 122 6.44 6.02 -14.96
N SER A 123 5.87 4.91 -15.43
CA SER A 123 4.85 4.93 -16.48
C SER A 123 3.42 5.11 -15.98
N TYR A 124 3.13 4.72 -14.73
CA TYR A 124 1.80 4.83 -14.17
C TYR A 124 1.65 6.11 -13.34
N HIS A 125 0.69 6.94 -13.75
CA HIS A 125 0.42 8.25 -13.14
C HIS A 125 -0.93 8.32 -12.40
N GLY A 126 -1.54 7.17 -12.11
CA GLY A 126 -2.85 7.10 -11.48
C GLY A 126 -4.01 7.11 -12.48
N CYS A 127 -5.22 7.32 -11.97
CA CYS A 127 -6.47 7.49 -12.72
C CYS A 127 -7.22 6.21 -13.12
N ASN A 128 -6.87 5.02 -12.62
CA ASN A 128 -7.69 3.83 -12.84
C ASN A 128 -9.11 4.00 -12.30
N TRP A 129 -9.27 4.70 -11.19
CA TRP A 129 -10.58 4.91 -10.57
C TRP A 129 -11.44 5.93 -11.31
N LYS A 130 -10.85 6.92 -11.98
CA LYS A 130 -11.60 7.84 -12.85
C LYS A 130 -12.24 7.12 -14.05
N ARG A 131 -11.70 5.97 -14.44
CA ARG A 131 -12.19 5.15 -15.54
C ARG A 131 -13.28 4.16 -15.13
N ARG A 132 -13.55 3.98 -13.83
CA ARG A 132 -14.59 3.07 -13.34
C ARG A 132 -15.98 3.47 -13.83
N GLY A 133 -16.24 4.76 -14.06
CA GLY A 133 -17.52 5.26 -14.52
C GLY A 133 -18.65 4.91 -13.56
N HIS A 134 -19.90 4.91 -14.07
CA HIS A 134 -21.08 4.61 -13.27
C HIS A 134 -21.22 3.13 -12.85
N ASN A 135 -20.46 2.23 -13.45
CA ASN A 135 -20.60 0.78 -13.22
C ASN A 135 -19.76 0.23 -12.09
N ASP A 136 -18.92 1.04 -11.50
CA ASP A 136 -18.11 0.72 -10.31
C ASP A 136 -17.28 -0.59 -10.40
N VAL A 137 -16.91 -0.97 -11.63
CA VAL A 137 -16.21 -2.23 -11.90
C VAL A 137 -14.72 -2.03 -11.72
N SER A 138 -14.12 -2.86 -10.85
CA SER A 138 -12.68 -2.88 -10.66
C SER A 138 -11.92 -3.20 -11.97
N PRO A 139 -10.85 -2.45 -12.31
CA PRO A 139 -10.01 -2.75 -13.46
C PRO A 139 -9.27 -4.09 -13.31
N TYR A 140 -9.23 -4.66 -12.11
CA TYR A 140 -8.58 -5.93 -11.80
C TYR A 140 -9.58 -7.11 -11.75
N ARG A 141 -10.86 -6.88 -12.07
CA ARG A 141 -11.85 -7.94 -12.14
C ARG A 141 -11.41 -9.00 -13.15
N GLY A 142 -11.32 -10.25 -12.69
CA GLY A 142 -10.89 -11.37 -13.53
C GLY A 142 -9.36 -11.53 -13.65
N TRP A 143 -8.57 -10.56 -13.16
CA TRP A 143 -7.13 -10.71 -13.09
C TRP A 143 -6.76 -11.81 -12.06
N ARG A 144 -5.74 -12.56 -12.37
CA ARG A 144 -5.16 -13.58 -11.47
C ARG A 144 -3.64 -13.48 -11.50
N ALA A 145 -3.03 -13.43 -10.33
CA ALA A 145 -1.59 -13.56 -10.23
C ALA A 145 -1.13 -14.92 -10.72
N GLU A 146 -0.11 -14.95 -11.56
CA GLU A 146 0.58 -16.19 -11.87
C GLU A 146 1.21 -16.78 -10.61
N ARG A 147 1.13 -18.09 -10.47
CA ARG A 147 1.79 -18.81 -9.39
C ARG A 147 3.29 -18.77 -9.60
N GLY A 148 4.01 -18.38 -8.58
CA GLY A 148 5.46 -18.27 -8.63
C GLY A 148 6.03 -17.84 -7.28
N PRO A 149 7.37 -17.88 -7.14
CA PRO A 149 8.01 -17.44 -5.91
C PRO A 149 7.72 -15.93 -5.67
N GLY A 150 7.36 -15.61 -4.44
CA GLY A 150 7.17 -14.24 -4.02
C GLY A 150 8.49 -13.47 -3.94
N MET A 151 8.39 -12.18 -3.79
CA MET A 151 9.54 -11.28 -3.76
C MET A 151 10.38 -11.50 -2.51
N ARG A 152 9.77 -11.80 -1.35
CA ARG A 152 10.49 -12.14 -0.13
C ARG A 152 11.31 -13.43 -0.31
N ASP A 153 10.74 -14.47 -0.89
CA ASP A 153 11.46 -15.71 -1.14
C ASP A 153 12.69 -15.50 -2.01
N ARG A 154 12.58 -14.63 -3.03
CA ARG A 154 13.71 -14.25 -3.90
C ARG A 154 14.74 -13.41 -3.15
N TYR A 155 14.29 -12.49 -2.30
CA TYR A 155 15.17 -11.64 -1.50
C TYR A 155 16.00 -12.46 -0.52
N ASP A 156 15.36 -13.37 0.22
CA ASP A 156 16.01 -14.22 1.21
C ASP A 156 17.00 -15.20 0.55
N ASN A 157 16.65 -15.76 -0.62
CA ASN A 157 17.50 -16.69 -1.37
C ASN A 157 18.73 -16.02 -2.00
N ASN A 158 18.66 -14.73 -2.33
CA ASN A 158 19.74 -13.98 -2.97
C ASN A 158 20.67 -13.27 -1.96
N ARG A 159 20.42 -13.38 -0.67
CA ARG A 159 21.22 -12.73 0.36
C ARG A 159 22.50 -13.51 0.60
N PRO A 160 23.71 -12.93 0.41
CA PRO A 160 24.98 -13.62 0.70
C PRO A 160 25.03 -14.02 2.20
N GLY A 161 25.14 -15.32 2.47
CA GLY A 161 25.23 -15.86 3.83
C GLY A 161 23.92 -16.13 4.55
N GLY A 162 22.79 -16.02 3.88
CA GLY A 162 21.48 -16.39 4.41
C GLY A 162 21.33 -17.90 4.49
N ARG A 163 21.55 -18.50 5.70
CA ARG A 163 20.96 -19.81 6.01
C ARG A 163 19.43 -19.63 5.99
N PRO A 164 18.64 -20.57 5.43
CA PRO A 164 17.20 -20.58 5.62
C PRO A 164 16.92 -20.62 7.12
N GLY A 165 16.34 -19.55 7.66
CA GLY A 165 15.88 -19.51 9.06
C GLY A 165 16.61 -18.58 10.04
N THR A 166 17.59 -17.78 9.63
CA THR A 166 18.17 -16.76 10.53
C THR A 166 17.85 -15.37 10.01
N HIS A 167 16.71 -14.86 10.39
CA HIS A 167 16.32 -13.49 10.14
C HIS A 167 17.01 -12.57 11.14
N ASN A 168 17.93 -11.71 10.67
CA ASN A 168 18.13 -10.41 11.28
C ASN A 168 17.03 -9.47 10.73
N GLU A 169 15.81 -9.68 11.20
CA GLU A 169 14.76 -8.71 11.01
C GLU A 169 15.20 -7.38 11.64
N PRO A 170 14.93 -6.23 10.98
CA PRO A 170 14.73 -5.01 11.74
C PRO A 170 13.53 -5.30 12.66
N SER A 171 13.80 -5.36 13.95
CA SER A 171 12.92 -5.84 15.01
C SER A 171 11.47 -5.41 14.76
N ARG A 172 10.61 -6.36 14.52
CA ARG A 172 9.16 -6.17 14.63
C ARG A 172 8.92 -5.69 16.06
N PRO A 173 8.25 -4.55 16.28
CA PRO A 173 7.89 -4.17 17.64
C PRO A 173 7.08 -5.31 18.24
N SER A 174 7.56 -5.89 19.34
CA SER A 174 6.81 -6.87 20.10
C SER A 174 5.54 -6.17 20.62
N ASN A 175 4.39 -6.67 20.21
CA ASN A 175 3.14 -6.33 20.85
C ASN A 175 3.22 -6.80 22.29
N GLY A 176 3.44 -5.84 23.23
CA GLY A 176 3.18 -6.01 24.64
C GLY A 176 1.79 -5.51 24.96
#